data_d4133a5678367401f306c0d0e2c8107e
#
_entry.id   d4133a5678367401f306c0d0e2c8107e
#
_cell.length_a   1.000
_cell.length_b   1.000
_cell.length_c   1.000
_cell.angle_alpha   90.00
_cell.angle_beta   90.00
_cell.angle_gamma   90.00
#
_symmetry.space_group_name_H-M   'P 1'
#
loop_
_entity.id
_entity.type
_entity.pdbx_description
1 polymer ?
#
loop_
_entity_poly.entity_id
_entity_poly.type
_entity_poly.pdbx_seq_one_letter_code
_entity_poly.pdbx_strand_id
1 'polypeptide(L)'
;TPYGGTARDLIFMGYNAVFAGGGELYGISSSDAIPELASRRQPGALEGTAKAVADAKKNKLKAYAFVSLRQKFPENDPIFQRDPSIRGTRTWKADGEFVLCTEHPATKLFLSETMKQMFQAAPELDGVVLIIGGEGFYHCFMRPFGVEKGHTNCQRCEALGADTVVANLCNLLADAARSVNP
;
A
#
# COMPACT_ATOMS: atom_id res chain seq x y z
N THR A 1 -8.28 -3.91 -17.77
CA THR A 1 -7.42 -5.07 -18.09
C THR A 1 -6.31 -4.64 -19.05
N PRO A 2 -5.07 -5.18 -18.97
CA PRO A 2 -4.01 -4.84 -19.92
C PRO A 2 -4.33 -5.22 -21.37
N TYR A 3 -5.42 -5.92 -21.59
CA TYR A 3 -5.87 -6.39 -22.92
C TYR A 3 -7.16 -5.76 -23.43
N GLY A 4 -7.67 -4.71 -22.77
CA GLY A 4 -8.85 -3.99 -23.25
C GLY A 4 -10.16 -4.78 -23.33
N GLY A 5 -10.20 -5.99 -22.77
CA GLY A 5 -11.38 -6.85 -22.75
C GLY A 5 -12.41 -6.44 -21.72
N THR A 6 -13.67 -6.72 -21.96
CA THR A 6 -14.77 -6.57 -21.01
C THR A 6 -14.75 -7.69 -19.98
N ALA A 7 -15.45 -7.52 -18.83
CA ALA A 7 -15.66 -8.59 -17.86
C ALA A 7 -16.25 -9.87 -18.50
N ARG A 8 -17.09 -9.69 -19.52
CA ARG A 8 -17.68 -10.79 -20.30
C ARG A 8 -16.63 -11.58 -21.08
N ASP A 9 -15.68 -10.90 -21.70
CA ASP A 9 -14.59 -11.56 -22.45
C ASP A 9 -13.71 -12.40 -21.51
N LEU A 10 -13.45 -11.91 -20.30
CA LEU A 10 -12.70 -12.65 -19.29
C LEU A 10 -13.40 -13.95 -18.89
N ILE A 11 -14.73 -13.92 -18.72
CA ILE A 11 -15.51 -15.11 -18.39
C ILE A 11 -15.43 -16.13 -19.53
N PHE A 12 -15.56 -15.71 -20.80
CA PHE A 12 -15.40 -16.58 -21.95
C PHE A 12 -14.00 -17.21 -22.05
N MET A 13 -12.98 -16.51 -21.53
CA MET A 13 -11.62 -17.04 -21.42
C MET A 13 -11.42 -17.95 -20.21
N GLY A 14 -12.46 -18.20 -19.39
CA GLY A 14 -12.40 -19.06 -18.22
C GLY A 14 -11.88 -18.38 -16.94
N TYR A 15 -11.75 -17.06 -16.92
CA TYR A 15 -11.38 -16.35 -15.70
C TYR A 15 -12.55 -16.28 -14.74
N ASN A 16 -12.29 -16.46 -13.44
CA ASN A 16 -13.26 -16.35 -12.35
C ASN A 16 -12.94 -15.18 -11.39
N ALA A 17 -11.86 -14.44 -11.64
CA ALA A 17 -11.42 -13.32 -10.83
C ALA A 17 -10.76 -12.23 -11.69
N VAL A 18 -10.80 -11.00 -11.20
CA VAL A 18 -10.19 -9.83 -11.85
C VAL A 18 -9.51 -8.92 -10.83
N PHE A 19 -8.56 -8.13 -11.29
CA PHE A 19 -8.14 -6.96 -10.55
C PHE A 19 -9.14 -5.83 -10.75
N ALA A 20 -9.74 -5.38 -9.64
CA ALA A 20 -10.79 -4.38 -9.61
C ALA A 20 -10.34 -3.19 -8.74
N GLY A 21 -9.57 -2.29 -9.32
CA GLY A 21 -9.08 -1.11 -8.63
C GLY A 21 -7.84 -1.35 -7.77
N GLY A 22 -7.65 -0.49 -6.77
CA GLY A 22 -6.44 -0.41 -5.95
C GLY A 22 -5.56 0.76 -6.36
N GLY A 23 -4.27 0.61 -6.20
CA GLY A 23 -3.27 1.63 -6.52
C GLY A 23 -2.18 1.77 -5.46
N GLU A 24 -1.48 2.90 -5.46
CA GLU A 24 -0.47 3.19 -4.44
C GLU A 24 -1.15 3.60 -3.11
N LEU A 25 -0.96 2.81 -2.06
CA LEU A 25 -1.68 2.97 -0.79
C LEU A 25 -1.51 4.36 -0.17
N TYR A 26 -0.34 4.99 -0.35
CA TYR A 26 -0.08 6.36 0.11
C TYR A 26 -0.80 7.46 -0.69
N GLY A 27 -1.50 7.08 -1.77
CA GLY A 27 -2.27 8.01 -2.62
C GLY A 27 -3.77 7.65 -2.72
N ILE A 28 -4.22 6.55 -2.15
CA ILE A 28 -5.62 6.13 -2.26
C ILE A 28 -6.55 6.99 -1.40
N SER A 29 -6.07 7.37 -0.21
CA SER A 29 -6.87 8.00 0.83
C SER A 29 -6.07 9.04 1.61
N SER A 30 -6.67 9.64 2.62
CA SER A 30 -6.04 10.56 3.58
C SER A 30 -6.36 10.13 5.02
N SER A 31 -5.49 10.52 5.93
CA SER A 31 -5.62 10.25 7.36
C SER A 31 -4.97 11.38 8.14
N ASP A 32 -5.52 11.69 9.31
CA ASP A 32 -4.96 12.69 10.22
C ASP A 32 -3.64 12.23 10.84
N ALA A 33 -3.32 10.95 10.73
CA ALA A 33 -2.03 10.42 11.19
C ALA A 33 -0.83 11.02 10.43
N ILE A 34 -1.00 11.25 9.11
CA ILE A 34 0.00 11.92 8.27
C ILE A 34 -0.74 12.87 7.32
N PRO A 35 -1.16 14.05 7.79
CA PRO A 35 -2.00 14.97 7.03
C PRO A 35 -1.33 15.49 5.75
N GLU A 36 0.00 15.53 5.70
CA GLU A 36 0.76 15.96 4.53
C GLU A 36 0.50 15.05 3.30
N LEU A 37 0.15 13.79 3.52
CA LEU A 37 -0.19 12.86 2.44
C LEU A 37 -1.51 13.19 1.75
N ALA A 38 -2.36 14.04 2.35
CA ALA A 38 -3.60 14.47 1.70
C ALA A 38 -3.35 15.14 0.35
N SER A 39 -2.24 15.86 0.17
CA SER A 39 -1.84 16.48 -1.09
C SER A 39 -1.47 15.45 -2.19
N ARG A 40 -1.19 14.21 -1.82
CA ARG A 40 -0.84 13.12 -2.75
C ARG A 40 -2.04 12.24 -3.10
N ARG A 41 -3.18 12.49 -2.47
CA ARG A 41 -4.40 11.72 -2.73
C ARG A 41 -4.81 11.84 -4.20
N GLN A 42 -5.07 10.70 -4.82
CA GLN A 42 -5.61 10.61 -6.17
C GLN A 42 -7.13 10.75 -6.09
N PRO A 43 -7.70 11.86 -6.60
CA PRO A 43 -9.16 12.05 -6.59
C PRO A 43 -9.87 10.89 -7.29
N GLY A 44 -10.93 10.36 -6.67
CA GLY A 44 -11.73 9.29 -7.25
C GLY A 44 -11.13 7.88 -7.14
N ALA A 45 -10.00 7.68 -6.45
CA ALA A 45 -9.39 6.35 -6.34
C ALA A 45 -10.29 5.33 -5.61
N LEU A 46 -10.93 5.73 -4.51
CA LEU A 46 -11.86 4.87 -3.76
C LEU A 46 -13.15 4.63 -4.56
N GLU A 47 -13.71 5.66 -5.15
CA GLU A 47 -14.90 5.59 -6.00
C GLU A 47 -14.65 4.72 -7.24
N GLY A 48 -13.49 4.86 -7.86
CA GLY A 48 -13.06 4.03 -8.98
C GLY A 48 -12.94 2.55 -8.60
N THR A 49 -12.37 2.27 -7.44
CA THR A 49 -12.29 0.91 -6.89
C THR A 49 -13.67 0.34 -6.62
N ALA A 50 -14.56 1.09 -5.95
CA ALA A 50 -15.92 0.66 -5.68
C ALA A 50 -16.69 0.33 -6.96
N LYS A 51 -16.57 1.18 -7.98
CA LYS A 51 -17.21 0.96 -9.29
C LYS A 51 -16.67 -0.30 -9.96
N ALA A 52 -15.35 -0.50 -9.98
CA ALA A 52 -14.73 -1.66 -10.61
C ALA A 52 -15.13 -2.97 -9.91
N VAL A 53 -15.22 -2.96 -8.57
CA VAL A 53 -15.71 -4.09 -7.78
C VAL A 53 -17.17 -4.40 -8.12
N ALA A 54 -18.04 -3.40 -8.12
CA ALA A 54 -19.45 -3.59 -8.48
C ALA A 54 -19.63 -4.15 -9.89
N ASP A 55 -18.82 -3.69 -10.86
CA ASP A 55 -18.86 -4.22 -12.23
C ASP A 55 -18.36 -5.68 -12.31
N ALA A 56 -17.34 -6.05 -11.54
CA ALA A 56 -16.89 -7.43 -11.43
C ALA A 56 -17.99 -8.34 -10.84
N LYS A 57 -18.63 -7.90 -9.76
CA LYS A 57 -19.70 -8.65 -9.08
C LYS A 57 -20.95 -8.86 -9.94
N LYS A 58 -21.37 -7.85 -10.73
CA LYS A 58 -22.45 -8.01 -11.73
C LYS A 58 -22.18 -9.19 -12.68
N ASN A 59 -20.93 -9.45 -12.95
CA ASN A 59 -20.50 -10.53 -13.84
C ASN A 59 -20.09 -11.81 -13.07
N LYS A 60 -20.41 -11.92 -11.79
CA LYS A 60 -20.08 -13.05 -10.90
C LYS A 60 -18.59 -13.36 -10.81
N LEU A 61 -17.74 -12.37 -11.03
CA LEU A 61 -16.30 -12.49 -10.87
C LEU A 61 -15.89 -12.13 -9.44
N LYS A 62 -14.86 -12.78 -8.93
CA LYS A 62 -14.15 -12.32 -7.74
C LYS A 62 -13.36 -11.06 -8.07
N ALA A 63 -13.35 -10.11 -7.14
CA ALA A 63 -12.73 -8.81 -7.29
C ALA A 63 -11.60 -8.64 -6.28
N TYR A 64 -10.38 -8.48 -6.75
CA TYR A 64 -9.20 -8.21 -5.92
C TYR A 64 -8.63 -6.85 -6.26
N ALA A 65 -8.32 -6.04 -5.26
CA ALA A 65 -7.59 -4.80 -5.47
C ALA A 65 -6.09 -5.08 -5.56
N PHE A 66 -5.43 -4.45 -6.52
CA PHE A 66 -3.98 -4.49 -6.64
C PHE A 66 -3.40 -3.30 -5.91
N VAL A 67 -2.66 -3.53 -4.83
CA VAL A 67 -2.18 -2.49 -3.91
C VAL A 67 -0.67 -2.48 -3.84
N SER A 68 -0.09 -1.32 -4.09
CA SER A 68 1.33 -1.07 -3.95
C SER A 68 1.61 -0.16 -2.75
N LEU A 69 2.65 -0.48 -1.99
CA LEU A 69 3.18 0.39 -0.94
C LEU A 69 4.39 1.19 -1.42
N ARG A 70 4.56 1.30 -2.73
CA ARG A 70 5.67 2.05 -3.30
C ARG A 70 5.66 3.49 -2.82
N GLN A 71 6.81 3.95 -2.32
CA GLN A 71 6.96 5.27 -1.75
C GLN A 71 8.40 5.75 -1.83
N LYS A 72 8.56 7.06 -1.93
CA LYS A 72 9.80 7.77 -1.69
C LYS A 72 9.51 9.26 -1.49
N PHE A 73 10.21 9.87 -0.58
CA PHE A 73 9.99 11.25 -0.16
C PHE A 73 11.33 11.97 -0.10
N PRO A 74 11.44 13.19 -0.62
CA PRO A 74 12.67 13.98 -0.51
C PRO A 74 12.99 14.30 0.96
N GLU A 75 14.26 14.49 1.26
CA GLU A 75 14.72 14.76 2.63
C GLU A 75 14.07 15.99 3.27
N ASN A 76 13.74 16.98 2.46
CA ASN A 76 13.05 18.20 2.86
C ASN A 76 11.52 18.11 2.81
N ASP A 77 10.95 16.91 2.69
CA ASP A 77 9.50 16.72 2.68
C ASP A 77 8.89 17.25 3.99
N PRO A 78 7.73 17.96 3.94
CA PRO A 78 7.04 18.46 5.13
C PRO A 78 6.76 17.38 6.18
N ILE A 79 6.56 16.12 5.78
CA ILE A 79 6.40 14.99 6.71
C ILE A 79 7.61 14.87 7.65
N PHE A 80 8.82 14.96 7.08
CA PHE A 80 10.07 14.84 7.86
C PHE A 80 10.42 16.11 8.64
N GLN A 81 9.89 17.25 8.21
CA GLN A 81 10.03 18.49 8.99
C GLN A 81 9.16 18.46 10.23
N ARG A 82 7.93 17.94 10.13
CA ARG A 82 7.01 17.79 11.26
C ARG A 82 7.46 16.72 12.22
N ASP A 83 7.88 15.57 11.70
CA ASP A 83 8.30 14.42 12.50
C ASP A 83 9.51 13.72 11.86
N PRO A 84 10.75 14.15 12.21
CA PRO A 84 11.95 13.52 11.69
C PRO A 84 12.06 12.02 12.04
N SER A 85 11.38 11.56 13.09
CA SER A 85 11.45 10.18 13.56
C SER A 85 10.67 9.19 12.68
N ILE A 86 9.76 9.67 11.82
CA ILE A 86 9.02 8.85 10.86
C ILE A 86 9.90 8.39 9.69
N ARG A 87 11.06 9.03 9.51
CA ARG A 87 12.00 8.70 8.45
C ARG A 87 12.50 7.26 8.59
N GLY A 88 12.34 6.51 7.51
CA GLY A 88 12.89 5.17 7.37
C GLY A 88 14.25 5.16 6.67
N THR A 89 14.53 4.12 5.91
CA THR A 89 15.79 4.00 5.19
C THR A 89 15.90 5.01 4.05
N ARG A 90 17.15 5.41 3.76
CA ARG A 90 17.47 6.20 2.58
C ARG A 90 17.34 5.34 1.33
N THR A 91 16.80 5.88 0.27
CA THR A 91 16.81 5.20 -1.01
C THR A 91 18.23 5.18 -1.61
N TRP A 92 18.52 4.21 -2.46
CA TRP A 92 19.87 3.96 -3.01
C TRP A 92 20.38 5.05 -3.95
N LYS A 93 19.54 5.94 -4.39
CA LYS A 93 19.95 7.08 -5.19
C LYS A 93 20.49 8.16 -4.27
N ALA A 94 21.58 8.78 -4.68
CA ALA A 94 22.31 9.79 -3.92
C ALA A 94 21.52 11.12 -3.70
N ASP A 95 20.29 11.18 -4.13
CA ASP A 95 19.44 12.36 -4.21
C ASP A 95 18.68 12.72 -2.91
N GLY A 96 18.96 12.05 -1.79
CA GLY A 96 18.37 12.40 -0.50
C GLY A 96 16.89 12.03 -0.36
N GLU A 97 16.44 10.98 -1.03
CA GLU A 97 15.09 10.44 -0.83
C GLU A 97 15.08 9.36 0.27
N PHE A 98 13.98 9.27 0.99
CA PHE A 98 13.76 8.31 2.07
C PHE A 98 12.39 7.66 1.96
N VAL A 99 12.22 6.50 2.59
CA VAL A 99 10.89 5.91 2.82
C VAL A 99 10.36 6.36 4.19
N LEU A 100 9.06 6.21 4.40
CA LEU A 100 8.49 6.24 5.75
C LEU A 100 8.78 4.89 6.43
N CYS A 101 9.14 4.93 7.69
CA CYS A 101 9.32 3.73 8.49
C CYS A 101 7.96 3.07 8.76
N THR A 102 7.73 1.87 8.23
CA THR A 102 6.47 1.13 8.41
C THR A 102 6.24 0.68 9.85
N GLU A 103 7.28 0.71 10.68
CA GLU A 103 7.20 0.44 12.12
C GLU A 103 6.92 1.72 12.95
N HIS A 104 6.85 2.90 12.31
CA HIS A 104 6.48 4.12 13.00
C HIS A 104 4.97 4.16 13.30
N PRO A 105 4.53 4.56 14.51
CA PRO A 105 3.11 4.54 14.90
C PRO A 105 2.20 5.31 13.93
N ALA A 106 2.59 6.50 13.50
CA ALA A 106 1.80 7.28 12.53
C ALA A 106 1.69 6.60 11.17
N THR A 107 2.76 5.95 10.69
CA THR A 107 2.71 5.19 9.42
C THR A 107 1.80 3.97 9.55
N LYS A 108 1.88 3.23 10.66
CA LYS A 108 0.98 2.10 10.94
C LYS A 108 -0.48 2.53 10.97
N LEU A 109 -0.77 3.64 11.65
CA LEU A 109 -2.13 4.16 11.73
C LEU A 109 -2.64 4.57 10.34
N PHE A 110 -1.85 5.35 9.58
CA PHE A 110 -2.18 5.76 8.22
C PHE A 110 -2.50 4.55 7.31
N LEU A 111 -1.62 3.55 7.30
CA LEU A 111 -1.78 2.36 6.46
C LEU A 111 -3.02 1.55 6.85
N SER A 112 -3.27 1.39 8.15
CA SER A 112 -4.45 0.69 8.67
C SER A 112 -5.75 1.42 8.29
N GLU A 113 -5.81 2.74 8.47
CA GLU A 113 -6.98 3.55 8.13
C GLU A 113 -7.24 3.56 6.63
N THR A 114 -6.21 3.70 5.80
CA THR A 114 -6.35 3.66 4.34
C THR A 114 -6.87 2.31 3.85
N MET A 115 -6.37 1.21 4.41
CA MET A 115 -6.86 -0.13 4.08
C MET A 115 -8.34 -0.28 4.49
N LYS A 116 -8.73 0.16 5.69
CA LYS A 116 -10.13 0.15 6.14
C LYS A 116 -11.03 0.98 5.22
N GLN A 117 -10.62 2.19 4.86
CA GLN A 117 -11.39 3.05 3.96
C GLN A 117 -11.61 2.42 2.59
N MET A 118 -10.62 1.70 2.06
CA MET A 118 -10.75 0.97 0.79
C MET A 118 -11.83 -0.12 0.88
N PHE A 119 -11.83 -0.95 1.94
CA PHE A 119 -12.85 -1.99 2.15
C PHE A 119 -14.22 -1.41 2.50
N GLN A 120 -14.27 -0.28 3.19
CA GLN A 120 -15.54 0.44 3.44
C GLN A 120 -16.15 1.00 2.15
N ALA A 121 -15.32 1.55 1.26
CA ALA A 121 -15.76 2.06 -0.04
C ALA A 121 -16.18 0.92 -1.00
N ALA A 122 -15.57 -0.25 -0.88
CA ALA A 122 -15.84 -1.41 -1.72
C ALA A 122 -16.09 -2.67 -0.87
N PRO A 123 -17.26 -2.77 -0.19
CA PRO A 123 -17.52 -3.85 0.78
C PRO A 123 -17.61 -5.25 0.15
N GLU A 124 -17.81 -5.35 -1.15
CA GLU A 124 -17.82 -6.62 -1.88
C GLU A 124 -16.42 -7.03 -2.43
N LEU A 125 -15.36 -6.33 -2.04
CA LEU A 125 -14.00 -6.67 -2.41
C LEU A 125 -13.62 -8.00 -1.75
N ASP A 126 -13.19 -9.00 -2.54
CA ASP A 126 -12.82 -10.33 -2.03
C ASP A 126 -11.43 -10.35 -1.38
N GLY A 127 -10.59 -9.37 -1.67
CA GLY A 127 -9.27 -9.28 -1.08
C GLY A 127 -8.35 -8.31 -1.81
N VAL A 128 -7.09 -8.32 -1.40
CA VAL A 128 -6.03 -7.50 -1.99
C VAL A 128 -4.84 -8.33 -2.39
N VAL A 129 -4.18 -7.92 -3.46
CA VAL A 129 -2.85 -8.40 -3.85
C VAL A 129 -1.87 -7.28 -3.56
N LEU A 130 -0.94 -7.55 -2.63
CA LEU A 130 0.03 -6.56 -2.16
C LEU A 130 1.34 -6.68 -2.92
N ILE A 131 1.87 -5.55 -3.39
CA ILE A 131 3.28 -5.42 -3.77
C ILE A 131 4.01 -4.68 -2.66
N ILE A 132 4.87 -5.40 -1.97
CA ILE A 132 5.66 -4.92 -0.83
C ILE A 132 7.16 -5.15 -0.98
N GLY A 133 7.61 -5.53 -2.15
CA GLY A 133 9.02 -5.76 -2.47
C GLY A 133 9.25 -5.90 -3.98
N GLY A 134 10.51 -5.93 -4.39
CA GLY A 134 10.91 -6.12 -5.79
C GLY A 134 11.55 -4.89 -6.40
N GLU A 135 10.88 -4.17 -7.27
CA GLU A 135 11.46 -3.12 -8.12
C GLU A 135 11.39 -1.69 -7.54
N GLY A 136 10.77 -1.52 -6.39
CA GLY A 136 10.55 -0.21 -5.78
C GLY A 136 10.97 -0.14 -4.34
N PHE A 137 10.62 0.98 -3.72
CA PHE A 137 10.88 1.27 -2.31
C PHE A 137 9.56 1.20 -1.56
N TYR A 138 9.42 0.21 -0.67
CA TYR A 138 8.16 -0.13 0.01
C TYR A 138 8.25 -0.03 1.53
N HIS A 139 9.40 -0.40 2.09
CA HIS A 139 9.71 -0.39 3.52
C HIS A 139 11.23 -0.29 3.73
N CYS A 140 11.70 -0.34 4.97
CA CYS A 140 13.12 -0.17 5.27
C CYS A 140 14.02 -1.30 4.76
N PHE A 141 13.52 -2.53 4.67
CA PHE A 141 14.23 -3.67 4.08
C PHE A 141 13.71 -3.94 2.66
N MET A 142 14.41 -3.45 1.66
CA MET A 142 13.97 -3.58 0.28
C MET A 142 15.15 -3.84 -0.66
N ARG A 143 14.85 -4.36 -1.85
CA ARG A 143 15.82 -4.43 -2.93
C ARG A 143 16.17 -3.00 -3.39
N PRO A 144 17.42 -2.75 -3.80
CA PRO A 144 18.55 -3.68 -3.92
C PRO A 144 19.37 -3.85 -2.65
N PHE A 145 19.05 -3.21 -1.55
CA PHE A 145 19.87 -3.23 -0.34
C PHE A 145 19.85 -4.58 0.38
N GLY A 146 18.87 -5.44 0.04
CA GLY A 146 18.75 -6.73 0.67
C GLY A 146 18.25 -6.66 2.11
N VAL A 147 18.58 -7.68 2.89
CA VAL A 147 18.12 -7.86 4.27
C VAL A 147 19.30 -7.90 5.27
N GLU A 148 20.49 -7.55 4.84
CA GLU A 148 21.68 -7.58 5.67
C GLU A 148 21.59 -6.53 6.77
N LYS A 149 22.15 -6.88 7.92
CA LYS A 149 22.20 -5.98 9.08
C LYS A 149 22.97 -4.70 8.74
N GLY A 150 22.43 -3.56 9.18
CA GLY A 150 23.03 -2.24 8.93
C GLY A 150 22.62 -1.60 7.61
N HIS A 151 21.82 -2.26 6.79
CA HIS A 151 21.37 -1.69 5.50
C HIS A 151 20.33 -0.58 5.64
N THR A 152 19.48 -0.64 6.65
CA THR A 152 18.32 0.24 6.69
C THR A 152 18.61 1.63 7.19
N ASN A 153 19.66 1.84 7.99
CA ASN A 153 19.91 3.07 8.77
C ASN A 153 18.67 3.53 9.58
N CYS A 154 17.70 2.64 9.78
CA CYS A 154 16.51 2.85 10.57
C CYS A 154 16.61 2.02 11.85
N GLN A 155 16.92 2.66 12.99
CA GLN A 155 17.13 1.95 14.27
C GLN A 155 15.95 1.06 14.67
N ARG A 156 14.68 1.47 14.38
CA ARG A 156 13.49 0.69 14.67
C ARG A 156 13.47 -0.62 13.88
N CYS A 157 13.70 -0.53 12.59
CA CYS A 157 13.66 -1.70 11.72
C CYS A 157 14.88 -2.61 11.94
N GLU A 158 16.08 -2.05 12.15
CA GLU A 158 17.28 -2.82 12.46
C GLU A 158 17.12 -3.64 13.74
N ALA A 159 16.46 -3.11 14.76
CA ALA A 159 16.22 -3.81 16.01
C ALA A 159 15.26 -5.00 15.86
N LEU A 160 14.33 -4.94 14.89
CA LEU A 160 13.32 -5.97 14.66
C LEU A 160 13.76 -7.04 13.65
N GLY A 161 14.57 -6.67 12.66
CA GLY A 161 14.94 -7.54 11.55
C GLY A 161 13.89 -7.53 10.41
N ALA A 162 14.35 -7.97 9.23
CA ALA A 162 13.59 -7.88 8.00
C ALA A 162 12.30 -8.72 8.00
N ASP A 163 12.40 -9.94 8.46
CA ASP A 163 11.29 -10.90 8.56
C ASP A 163 10.17 -10.37 9.44
N THR A 164 10.50 -9.85 10.61
CA THR A 164 9.55 -9.27 11.56
C THR A 164 8.89 -8.01 10.98
N VAL A 165 9.66 -7.10 10.39
CA VAL A 165 9.12 -5.86 9.80
C VAL A 165 8.15 -6.16 8.66
N VAL A 166 8.49 -7.11 7.77
CA VAL A 166 7.61 -7.48 6.66
C VAL A 166 6.37 -8.21 7.15
N ALA A 167 6.52 -9.13 8.11
CA ALA A 167 5.39 -9.83 8.71
C ALA A 167 4.42 -8.86 9.43
N ASN A 168 4.96 -7.92 10.22
CA ASN A 168 4.16 -6.89 10.89
C ASN A 168 3.37 -6.05 9.88
N LEU A 169 4.00 -5.64 8.78
CA LEU A 169 3.34 -4.87 7.72
C LEU A 169 2.20 -5.66 7.08
N CYS A 170 2.44 -6.92 6.70
CA CYS A 170 1.41 -7.78 6.12
C CYS A 170 0.25 -8.01 7.08
N ASN A 171 0.54 -8.32 8.35
CA ASN A 171 -0.48 -8.54 9.37
C ASN A 171 -1.29 -7.27 9.63
N LEU A 172 -0.64 -6.10 9.76
CA LEU A 172 -1.33 -4.83 9.94
C LEU A 172 -2.39 -4.58 8.85
N LEU A 173 -2.01 -4.80 7.58
CA LEU A 173 -2.91 -4.58 6.45
C LEU A 173 -4.03 -5.63 6.40
N ALA A 174 -3.70 -6.89 6.68
CA ALA A 174 -4.67 -7.98 6.73
C ALA A 174 -5.69 -7.77 7.86
N ASP A 175 -5.25 -7.38 9.05
CA ASP A 175 -6.12 -7.13 10.20
C ASP A 175 -7.01 -5.91 9.95
N ALA A 176 -6.46 -4.86 9.32
CA ALA A 176 -7.25 -3.70 8.92
C ALA A 176 -8.37 -4.08 7.92
N ALA A 177 -8.06 -4.88 6.90
CA ALA A 177 -9.03 -5.37 5.93
C ALA A 177 -10.11 -6.22 6.61
N ARG A 178 -9.71 -7.23 7.40
CA ARG A 178 -10.63 -8.13 8.12
C ARG A 178 -11.49 -7.45 9.17
N SER A 179 -11.04 -6.32 9.72
CA SER A 179 -11.86 -5.54 10.66
C SER A 179 -13.09 -4.91 10.00
N VAL A 180 -13.12 -4.81 8.68
CA VAL A 180 -14.24 -4.26 7.89
C VAL A 180 -14.98 -5.40 7.19
N ASN A 181 -14.25 -6.34 6.61
CA ASN A 181 -14.80 -7.48 5.87
C ASN A 181 -14.13 -8.77 6.38
N PRO A 182 -14.69 -9.40 7.43
CA PRO A 182 -14.15 -10.59 8.07
C PRO A 182 -14.16 -11.86 7.20
#